data_fd8760c2e1292b1e21cd28e07d81b3f3
#
_entry.id   fd8760c2e1292b1e21cd28e07d81b3f3
#
_cell.length_a   1.000
_cell.length_b   1.000
_cell.length_c   1.000
_cell.angle_alpha   90.00
_cell.angle_beta   90.00
_cell.angle_gamma   90.00
#
_symmetry.space_group_name_H-M   'P 1'
#
loop_
_entity.id
_entity.type
_entity.pdbx_description
1 polymer ?
#
loop_
_entity_poly.entity_id
_entity_poly.type
_entity_poly.pdbx_seq_one_letter_code
_entity_poly.pdbx_strand_id
1 'polypeptide(L)'
;MANVNNRIFYSCQGVGIAQRGQTTAYTELQMIHGLQSAAITTNFNLEQGFELGQLEIYENIEGTPDVEITLEKVLDGYPLIYHMATADDVAVAEASGIASRSKARCDVRLGIFDEAENNIADQDSAVEVYMSGMYVSNISYNFATDGNFTESVT
;
A
#
# COMPACT_ATOMS: atom_id res chain seq x y z
N MET A 1 -31.62 -0.65 16.96
CA MET A 1 -30.72 -0.31 15.86
C MET A 1 -30.38 -1.60 15.15
N ALA A 2 -30.79 -1.74 13.88
CA ALA A 2 -30.46 -2.92 13.09
C ALA A 2 -28.95 -2.90 12.85
N ASN A 3 -28.25 -3.97 13.23
CA ASN A 3 -26.87 -4.20 12.80
C ASN A 3 -26.92 -4.41 11.29
N VAL A 4 -26.67 -3.37 10.54
CA VAL A 4 -26.49 -3.47 9.10
C VAL A 4 -25.10 -4.07 8.92
N ASN A 5 -25.06 -5.35 8.54
CA ASN A 5 -23.82 -6.06 8.24
C ASN A 5 -23.35 -5.60 6.84
N ASN A 6 -22.77 -4.43 6.78
CA ASN A 6 -22.25 -3.88 5.52
C ASN A 6 -20.96 -4.61 5.16
N ARG A 7 -21.08 -5.60 4.29
CA ARG A 7 -19.93 -6.16 3.60
C ARG A 7 -19.46 -5.16 2.54
N ILE A 8 -18.22 -4.76 2.64
CA ILE A 8 -17.62 -3.86 1.65
C ILE A 8 -17.25 -4.69 0.43
N PHE A 9 -17.77 -4.32 -0.73
CA PHE A 9 -17.42 -4.95 -1.99
C PHE A 9 -16.03 -4.51 -2.44
N TYR A 10 -15.34 -5.39 -3.17
CA TYR A 10 -14.01 -5.08 -3.73
C TYR A 10 -14.00 -3.86 -4.65
N SER A 11 -15.11 -3.55 -5.30
CA SER A 11 -15.25 -2.38 -6.18
C SER A 11 -15.26 -1.04 -5.43
N CYS A 12 -15.47 -1.06 -4.12
CA CYS A 12 -15.44 0.12 -3.26
C CYS A 12 -14.09 0.35 -2.58
N GLN A 13 -13.04 -0.33 -3.05
CA GLN A 13 -11.69 -0.22 -2.51
C GLN A 13 -10.75 0.31 -3.58
N GLY A 14 -9.84 1.18 -3.17
CA GLY A 14 -8.82 1.72 -4.05
C GLY A 14 -7.49 1.91 -3.33
N VAL A 15 -6.40 1.72 -4.07
CA VAL A 15 -5.06 2.01 -3.57
C VAL A 15 -4.44 3.09 -4.44
N GLY A 16 -3.95 4.14 -3.80
CA GLY A 16 -3.25 5.23 -4.44
C GLY A 16 -1.82 5.34 -3.93
N ILE A 17 -0.93 5.75 -4.80
CA ILE A 17 0.47 6.05 -4.49
C ILE A 17 0.75 7.51 -4.85
N ALA A 18 1.49 8.19 -3.99
CA ALA A 18 2.01 9.53 -4.25
C ALA A 18 3.47 9.64 -3.83
N GLN A 19 4.12 10.69 -4.30
CA GLN A 19 5.41 11.08 -3.77
C GLN A 19 5.30 11.47 -2.30
N ARG A 20 6.37 11.27 -1.54
CA ARG A 20 6.39 11.59 -0.12
C ARG A 20 6.00 13.04 0.15
N GLY A 21 5.04 13.23 1.04
CA GLY A 21 4.62 14.54 1.53
C GLY A 21 3.69 15.32 0.60
N GLN A 22 3.27 14.75 -0.53
CA GLN A 22 2.33 15.39 -1.46
C GLN A 22 0.86 14.96 -1.26
N THR A 23 0.58 14.14 -0.28
CA THR A 23 -0.73 13.51 -0.08
C THR A 23 -1.64 14.31 0.86
N THR A 24 -2.01 15.52 0.51
CA THR A 24 -3.07 16.23 1.26
C THR A 24 -4.47 16.00 0.69
N ALA A 25 -4.58 15.52 -0.55
CA ALA A 25 -5.86 15.23 -1.18
C ALA A 25 -5.77 14.00 -2.10
N TYR A 26 -6.89 13.26 -2.28
CA TYR A 26 -6.98 12.15 -3.23
C TYR A 26 -6.67 12.53 -4.67
N THR A 27 -6.84 13.78 -5.03
CA THR A 27 -6.52 14.35 -6.36
C THR A 27 -5.02 14.30 -6.69
N GLU A 28 -4.16 14.19 -5.70
CA GLU A 28 -2.69 14.12 -5.87
C GLU A 28 -2.18 12.69 -5.89
N LEU A 29 -3.01 11.72 -5.46
CA LEU A 29 -2.72 10.31 -5.52
C LEU A 29 -2.90 9.77 -6.93
N GLN A 30 -1.92 9.02 -7.40
CA GLN A 30 -2.09 8.21 -8.60
C GLN A 30 -2.71 6.87 -8.19
N MET A 31 -3.96 6.65 -8.60
CA MET A 31 -4.64 5.38 -8.36
C MET A 31 -3.99 4.27 -9.17
N ILE A 32 -3.83 3.11 -8.56
CA ILE A 32 -3.27 1.93 -9.22
C ILE A 32 -4.35 1.25 -10.03
N HIS A 33 -4.25 1.33 -11.36
CA HIS A 33 -5.12 0.59 -12.26
C HIS A 33 -4.66 -0.87 -12.38
N GLY A 34 -5.60 -1.78 -12.56
CA GLY A 34 -5.31 -3.21 -12.74
C GLY A 34 -4.87 -3.93 -11.48
N LEU A 35 -5.00 -3.33 -10.29
CA LEU A 35 -4.67 -3.95 -9.02
C LEU A 35 -5.58 -5.15 -8.75
N GLN A 36 -4.98 -6.31 -8.47
CA GLN A 36 -5.68 -7.56 -8.18
C GLN A 36 -5.70 -7.88 -6.69
N SER A 37 -4.62 -7.54 -5.99
CA SER A 37 -4.52 -7.75 -4.55
C SER A 37 -3.68 -6.68 -3.87
N ALA A 38 -4.02 -6.40 -2.61
CA ALA A 38 -3.24 -5.59 -1.69
C ALA A 38 -3.24 -6.28 -0.32
N ALA A 39 -2.07 -6.63 0.17
CA ALA A 39 -1.90 -7.24 1.48
C ALA A 39 -1.03 -6.33 2.36
N ILE A 40 -1.49 -6.05 3.57
CA ILE A 40 -0.78 -5.23 4.56
C ILE A 40 -0.47 -6.12 5.77
N THR A 41 0.79 -6.15 6.16
CA THR A 41 1.25 -6.85 7.35
C THR A 41 1.96 -5.85 8.27
N THR A 42 1.60 -5.87 9.54
CA THR A 42 2.24 -5.04 10.56
C THR A 42 2.71 -5.94 11.70
N ASN A 43 3.98 -5.84 12.04
CA ASN A 43 4.56 -6.52 13.19
C ASN A 43 5.02 -5.48 14.21
N PHE A 44 4.47 -5.55 15.42
CA PHE A 44 4.76 -4.58 16.49
C PHE A 44 6.02 -4.88 17.29
N ASN A 45 6.69 -6.01 17.02
CA ASN A 45 7.94 -6.40 17.71
C ASN A 45 7.87 -6.24 19.24
N LEU A 46 6.85 -6.86 19.85
CA LEU A 46 6.63 -6.78 21.30
C LEU A 46 7.69 -7.57 22.05
N GLU A 47 8.38 -6.93 22.97
CA GLU A 47 9.27 -7.54 23.93
C GLU A 47 8.56 -7.69 25.29
N GLN A 48 8.70 -8.88 25.90
CA GLN A 48 8.11 -9.15 27.21
C GLN A 48 9.16 -8.93 28.30
N GLY A 49 8.90 -7.99 29.19
CA GLY A 49 9.69 -7.77 30.39
C GLY A 49 9.26 -8.72 31.51
N PHE A 50 10.20 -9.41 32.16
CA PHE A 50 9.96 -10.24 33.34
C PHE A 50 10.66 -9.66 34.54
N GLU A 51 10.01 -9.69 35.70
CA GLU A 51 10.62 -9.33 36.98
C GLU A 51 11.11 -10.58 37.74
N LEU A 52 12.25 -10.45 38.37
CA LEU A 52 12.87 -11.55 39.12
C LEU A 52 11.97 -11.93 40.33
N GLY A 53 11.50 -13.19 40.32
CA GLY A 53 10.62 -13.69 41.38
C GLY A 53 9.12 -13.65 41.07
N GLN A 54 8.75 -13.16 39.87
CA GLN A 54 7.36 -13.21 39.37
C GLN A 54 7.27 -14.15 38.18
N LEU A 55 6.17 -14.89 38.07
CA LEU A 55 5.86 -15.78 36.98
C LEU A 55 5.04 -15.09 35.87
N GLU A 56 4.52 -13.91 36.17
CA GLU A 56 3.69 -13.14 35.24
C GLU A 56 4.53 -12.12 34.47
N ILE A 57 4.06 -11.80 33.26
CA ILE A 57 4.66 -10.74 32.45
C ILE A 57 4.45 -9.41 33.16
N TYR A 58 5.54 -8.73 33.51
CA TYR A 58 5.49 -7.43 34.17
C TYR A 58 5.05 -6.32 33.22
N GLU A 59 5.62 -6.31 32.02
CA GLU A 59 5.36 -5.27 31.02
C GLU A 59 5.57 -5.82 29.60
N ASN A 60 4.74 -5.37 28.65
CA ASN A 60 4.99 -5.52 27.23
C ASN A 60 5.59 -4.22 26.70
N ILE A 61 6.83 -4.28 26.23
CA ILE A 61 7.55 -3.14 25.66
C ILE A 61 7.34 -3.18 24.15
N GLU A 62 6.78 -2.13 23.59
CA GLU A 62 6.62 -2.01 22.14
C GLU A 62 7.94 -1.61 21.50
N GLY A 63 8.41 -2.44 20.57
CA GLY A 63 9.54 -2.13 19.68
C GLY A 63 9.12 -1.26 18.50
N THR A 64 10.05 -1.01 17.60
CA THR A 64 9.74 -0.31 16.35
C THR A 64 8.88 -1.22 15.47
N PRO A 65 7.66 -0.81 15.07
CA PRO A 65 6.83 -1.63 14.21
C PRO A 65 7.39 -1.71 12.78
N ASP A 66 7.34 -2.90 12.21
CA ASP A 66 7.60 -3.13 10.80
C ASP A 66 6.28 -3.20 10.04
N VAL A 67 6.13 -2.37 9.02
CA VAL A 67 4.96 -2.33 8.14
C VAL A 67 5.38 -2.74 6.74
N GLU A 68 4.73 -3.76 6.21
CA GLU A 68 4.94 -4.27 4.87
C GLU A 68 3.63 -4.26 4.10
N ILE A 69 3.68 -3.76 2.85
CA ILE A 69 2.57 -3.85 1.91
C ILE A 69 3.01 -4.58 0.65
N THR A 70 2.24 -5.57 0.23
CA THR A 70 2.43 -6.27 -1.04
C THR A 70 1.28 -5.95 -1.97
N LEU A 71 1.61 -5.46 -3.16
CA LEU A 71 0.67 -5.07 -4.21
C LEU A 71 0.90 -5.94 -5.44
N GLU A 72 -0.17 -6.51 -5.99
CA GLU A 72 -0.13 -7.27 -7.24
C GLU A 72 -1.05 -6.64 -8.27
N LYS A 73 -0.50 -6.37 -9.46
CA LYS A 73 -1.17 -5.70 -10.57
C LYS A 73 -1.02 -6.48 -11.85
N VAL A 74 -2.09 -6.48 -12.67
CA VAL A 74 -2.00 -6.89 -14.08
C VAL A 74 -1.45 -5.74 -14.91
N LEU A 75 -0.52 -6.03 -15.81
CA LEU A 75 0.06 -5.03 -16.73
C LEU A 75 -0.94 -4.72 -17.84
N ASP A 76 -1.44 -3.50 -17.85
CA ASP A 76 -2.56 -3.03 -18.66
C ASP A 76 -2.26 -1.76 -19.50
N GLY A 77 -0.99 -1.38 -19.57
CA GLY A 77 -0.54 -0.15 -20.26
C GLY A 77 -0.55 1.11 -19.39
N TYR A 78 -1.07 1.05 -18.19
CA TYR A 78 -0.92 2.11 -17.19
C TYR A 78 0.45 2.04 -16.52
N PRO A 79 0.90 3.13 -15.84
CA PRO A 79 2.19 3.16 -15.20
C PRO A 79 2.40 1.98 -14.23
N LEU A 80 3.61 1.47 -14.20
CA LEU A 80 4.02 0.41 -13.28
C LEU A 80 3.99 0.91 -11.83
N ILE A 81 3.64 0.06 -10.89
CA ILE A 81 3.67 0.39 -9.45
C ILE A 81 5.07 0.88 -9.05
N TYR A 82 6.11 0.20 -9.54
CA TYR A 82 7.49 0.60 -9.29
C TYR A 82 7.80 2.03 -9.74
N HIS A 83 7.33 2.44 -10.92
CA HIS A 83 7.55 3.79 -11.41
C HIS A 83 6.78 4.83 -10.59
N MET A 84 5.55 4.52 -10.18
CA MET A 84 4.75 5.39 -9.33
C MET A 84 5.38 5.55 -7.94
N ALA A 85 5.80 4.46 -7.33
CA ALA A 85 6.42 4.44 -6.00
C ALA A 85 7.80 5.13 -5.95
N THR A 86 8.50 5.19 -7.09
CA THR A 86 9.85 5.77 -7.19
C THR A 86 9.89 7.12 -7.92
N ALA A 87 8.75 7.75 -8.14
CA ALA A 87 8.64 9.02 -8.86
C ALA A 87 9.30 10.21 -8.15
N ASP A 88 9.57 10.10 -6.85
CA ASP A 88 10.34 11.10 -6.09
C ASP A 88 11.78 11.26 -6.60
N ASP A 89 12.32 10.21 -7.19
CA ASP A 89 13.70 10.18 -7.69
C ASP A 89 13.79 10.57 -9.18
N VAL A 90 12.80 10.12 -9.98
CA VAL A 90 12.77 10.38 -11.45
C VAL A 90 11.33 10.48 -11.91
N ALA A 91 11.05 11.33 -12.89
CA ALA A 91 9.71 11.45 -13.48
C ALA A 91 9.15 10.09 -13.93
N VAL A 92 7.86 9.87 -13.69
CA VAL A 92 7.18 8.58 -13.95
C VAL A 92 7.33 8.11 -15.40
N ALA A 93 7.42 9.04 -16.34
CA ALA A 93 7.56 8.76 -17.76
C ALA A 93 9.00 8.43 -18.20
N GLU A 94 10.00 8.64 -17.36
CA GLU A 94 11.38 8.39 -17.71
C GLU A 94 11.77 6.93 -17.49
N ALA A 95 12.26 6.28 -18.55
CA ALA A 95 12.82 4.95 -18.47
C ALA A 95 14.20 5.00 -17.81
N SER A 96 14.26 4.76 -16.50
CA SER A 96 15.51 4.56 -15.81
C SER A 96 15.66 3.09 -15.37
N GLY A 97 16.90 2.66 -15.15
CA GLY A 97 17.17 1.29 -14.71
C GLY A 97 16.53 0.98 -13.34
N ILE A 98 16.02 -0.24 -13.18
CA ILE A 98 15.37 -0.71 -11.96
C ILE A 98 16.26 -0.51 -10.72
N ALA A 99 17.57 -0.67 -10.86
CA ALA A 99 18.51 -0.61 -9.74
C ALA A 99 18.83 0.81 -9.23
N SER A 100 18.39 1.87 -9.92
CA SER A 100 18.80 3.24 -9.63
C SER A 100 17.93 3.99 -8.61
N ARG A 101 16.79 3.41 -8.21
CA ARG A 101 15.75 4.11 -7.45
C ARG A 101 15.52 3.55 -6.04
N SER A 102 16.53 2.91 -5.45
CA SER A 102 16.40 2.22 -4.14
C SER A 102 16.19 3.16 -2.95
N LYS A 103 16.41 4.45 -3.11
CA LYS A 103 16.26 5.47 -2.05
C LYS A 103 14.97 6.28 -2.15
N ALA A 104 14.25 6.12 -3.24
CA ALA A 104 12.98 6.82 -3.43
C ALA A 104 11.96 6.40 -2.37
N ARG A 105 11.16 7.35 -1.91
CA ARG A 105 10.11 7.13 -0.92
C ARG A 105 8.77 7.50 -1.50
N CYS A 106 7.77 6.73 -1.14
CA CYS A 106 6.39 7.03 -1.50
C CYS A 106 5.48 7.00 -0.29
N ASP A 107 4.32 7.59 -0.45
CA ASP A 107 3.21 7.47 0.46
C ASP A 107 2.13 6.61 -0.20
N VAL A 108 1.59 5.66 0.54
CA VAL A 108 0.56 4.74 0.06
C VAL A 108 -0.71 4.96 0.85
N ARG A 109 -1.82 5.04 0.14
CA ARG A 109 -3.16 5.13 0.71
C ARG A 109 -4.03 4.00 0.23
N LEU A 110 -4.66 3.29 1.16
CA LEU A 110 -5.75 2.38 0.88
C LEU A 110 -7.03 3.03 1.37
N GLY A 111 -7.95 3.30 0.45
CA GLY A 111 -9.25 3.89 0.75
C GLY A 111 -10.38 2.89 0.57
N ILE A 112 -11.36 2.96 1.47
CA ILE A 112 -12.63 2.24 1.38
C ILE A 112 -13.70 3.30 1.21
N PHE A 113 -14.48 3.19 0.14
CA PHE A 113 -15.50 4.16 -0.25
C PHE A 113 -16.90 3.62 -0.01
N ASP A 114 -17.88 4.51 0.14
CA ASP A 114 -19.27 4.11 0.28
C ASP A 114 -19.82 3.48 -1.02
N GLU A 115 -20.65 2.46 -0.87
CA GLU A 115 -21.19 1.66 -1.98
C GLU A 115 -22.05 2.47 -2.97
N ALA A 116 -22.55 3.63 -2.53
CA ALA A 116 -23.39 4.49 -3.35
C ALA A 116 -22.63 5.31 -4.40
N GLU A 117 -21.28 5.25 -4.40
CA GLU A 117 -20.49 6.22 -5.12
C GLU A 117 -19.55 5.53 -6.13
N ASN A 118 -19.95 5.67 -7.40
CA ASN A 118 -19.23 5.05 -8.53
C ASN A 118 -17.95 5.78 -8.95
N ASN A 119 -17.55 6.85 -8.26
CA ASN A 119 -16.39 7.66 -8.65
C ASN A 119 -15.40 7.80 -7.49
N ILE A 120 -14.46 6.88 -7.44
CA ILE A 120 -13.38 6.85 -6.44
C ILE A 120 -12.45 8.07 -6.54
N ALA A 121 -12.39 8.73 -7.71
CA ALA A 121 -11.44 9.80 -7.98
C ALA A 121 -11.79 11.14 -7.31
N ASP A 122 -13.06 11.37 -6.99
CA ASP A 122 -13.54 12.68 -6.52
C ASP A 122 -14.05 12.67 -5.07
N GLN A 123 -13.86 11.58 -4.32
CA GLN A 123 -14.54 11.40 -3.03
C GLN A 123 -13.61 11.10 -1.88
N ASP A 124 -13.97 11.60 -0.70
CA ASP A 124 -13.33 11.24 0.54
C ASP A 124 -13.67 9.79 0.91
N SER A 125 -12.68 8.98 1.23
CA SER A 125 -12.89 7.61 1.69
C SER A 125 -13.63 7.59 3.03
N ALA A 126 -14.55 6.64 3.19
CA ALA A 126 -15.22 6.41 4.47
C ALA A 126 -14.25 5.88 5.54
N VAL A 127 -13.28 5.06 5.12
CA VAL A 127 -12.19 4.55 5.95
C VAL A 127 -10.89 4.57 5.15
N GLU A 128 -9.82 4.93 5.82
CA GLU A 128 -8.51 5.09 5.19
C GLU A 128 -7.40 4.44 6.01
N VAL A 129 -6.48 3.78 5.31
CA VAL A 129 -5.18 3.36 5.85
C VAL A 129 -4.10 4.12 5.11
N TYR A 130 -3.34 4.91 5.84
CA TYR A 130 -2.27 5.75 5.31
C TYR A 130 -0.91 5.28 5.80
N MET A 131 0.02 5.11 4.87
CA MET A 131 1.39 4.69 5.14
C MET A 131 2.33 5.67 4.46
N SER A 132 3.17 6.33 5.25
CA SER A 132 4.11 7.36 4.76
C SER A 132 5.55 6.87 4.77
N GLY A 133 6.32 7.32 3.78
CA GLY A 133 7.74 7.07 3.70
C GLY A 133 8.12 5.62 3.39
N MET A 134 7.28 4.91 2.67
CA MET A 134 7.50 3.54 2.23
C MET A 134 8.60 3.47 1.16
N TYR A 135 9.34 2.36 1.16
CA TYR A 135 10.36 2.05 0.15
C TYR A 135 9.99 0.77 -0.58
N VAL A 136 10.34 0.67 -1.83
CA VAL A 136 10.26 -0.60 -2.56
C VAL A 136 11.39 -1.51 -2.08
N SER A 137 11.03 -2.63 -1.46
CA SER A 137 11.97 -3.66 -1.00
C SER A 137 12.17 -4.78 -2.00
N ASN A 138 11.11 -5.15 -2.70
CA ASN A 138 11.13 -6.23 -3.69
C ASN A 138 10.21 -5.91 -4.86
N ILE A 139 10.62 -6.32 -6.05
CA ILE A 139 9.81 -6.20 -7.26
C ILE A 139 9.96 -7.48 -8.10
N SER A 140 8.86 -7.98 -8.61
CA SER A 140 8.80 -9.16 -9.45
C SER A 140 7.87 -8.94 -10.64
N TYR A 141 8.30 -9.32 -11.82
CA TYR A 141 7.50 -9.35 -13.03
C TYR A 141 7.33 -10.79 -13.51
N ASN A 142 6.10 -11.16 -13.80
CA ASN A 142 5.80 -12.46 -14.40
C ASN A 142 5.21 -12.28 -15.80
N PHE A 143 5.87 -12.87 -16.79
CA PHE A 143 5.47 -12.85 -18.20
C PHE A 143 5.16 -14.28 -18.65
N ALA A 144 3.89 -14.66 -18.59
CA ALA A 144 3.43 -15.97 -19.02
C ALA A 144 2.92 -15.92 -20.46
N THR A 145 3.13 -17.02 -21.22
CA THR A 145 2.67 -17.10 -22.63
C THR A 145 1.16 -17.36 -22.75
N ASP A 146 0.56 -17.90 -21.70
CA ASP A 146 -0.85 -18.34 -21.64
C ASP A 146 -1.61 -17.70 -20.47
N GLY A 147 -1.12 -16.58 -19.93
CA GLY A 147 -1.70 -15.87 -18.81
C GLY A 147 -1.52 -14.37 -18.89
N ASN A 148 -1.98 -13.67 -17.89
CA ASN A 148 -1.76 -12.24 -17.76
C ASN A 148 -0.33 -11.95 -17.32
N PHE A 149 0.22 -10.85 -17.84
CA PHE A 149 1.47 -10.31 -17.31
C PHE A 149 1.18 -9.59 -16.02
N THR A 150 1.95 -9.87 -14.98
CA THR A 150 1.74 -9.30 -13.65
C THR A 150 2.99 -8.65 -13.10
N GLU A 151 2.79 -7.62 -12.29
CA GLU A 151 3.78 -6.95 -11.47
C GLU A 151 3.41 -7.18 -10.00
N SER A 152 4.37 -7.62 -9.20
CA SER A 152 4.25 -7.72 -7.75
C SER A 152 5.32 -6.86 -7.10
N VAL A 153 4.91 -5.98 -6.21
CA VAL A 153 5.79 -5.03 -5.51
C VAL A 153 5.53 -5.10 -4.01
N THR A 154 6.60 -5.24 -3.26
CA THR A 154 6.58 -5.20 -1.80
C THR A 154 7.36 -3.99 -1.32
#